data_6568a758a19962e6a3f48ff0bff1122b
#
_entry.id   6568a758a19962e6a3f48ff0bff1122b
#
_cell.length_a   1.000
_cell.length_b   1.000
_cell.length_c   1.000
_cell.angle_alpha   90.00
_cell.angle_beta   90.00
_cell.angle_gamma   90.00
#
_symmetry.space_group_name_H-M   'P 1'
#
loop_
_entity.id
_entity.type
_entity.pdbx_description
1 polymer ?
#
loop_
_entity_poly.entity_id
_entity_poly.type
_entity_poly.pdbx_seq_one_letter_code
_entity_poly.pdbx_strand_id
1 'polypeptide(L)'
;MNKLILTIALVCGLTFASQAQEKGDWYIGTGDIANVAWTEWSIAPTVGYGVSDELMFGCSVSQADETVDLSINIHARYFYKGYFAYLGTDGFNLDALSIGAGKMFTIKDNIYIDPKLVYNTGEETTNLTLGFGLRF
;
A
#
# COMPACT_ATOMS: atom_id res chain seq x y z
N MET A 1 6.67 25.50 2.32
CA MET A 1 5.86 24.85 1.28
C MET A 1 5.54 23.40 1.59
N ASN A 2 6.46 22.58 2.05
CA ASN A 2 6.18 21.17 2.37
C ASN A 2 5.14 20.99 3.48
N LYS A 3 5.09 21.88 4.45
CA LYS A 3 4.10 21.85 5.54
C LYS A 3 2.68 22.17 5.04
N LEU A 4 2.56 23.04 4.06
CA LEU A 4 1.26 23.40 3.45
C LEU A 4 0.69 22.24 2.64
N ILE A 5 1.54 21.57 1.86
CA ILE A 5 1.15 20.38 1.07
C ILE A 5 0.72 19.24 2.00
N LEU A 6 1.46 19.03 3.08
CA LEU A 6 1.12 18.02 4.08
C LEU A 6 -0.22 18.33 4.77
N THR A 7 -0.47 19.60 5.08
CA THR A 7 -1.72 20.04 5.71
C THR A 7 -2.91 19.89 4.75
N ILE A 8 -2.74 20.28 3.49
CA ILE A 8 -3.77 20.11 2.45
C ILE A 8 -4.06 18.62 2.22
N ALA A 9 -3.03 17.78 2.13
CA ALA A 9 -3.19 16.34 1.99
C ALA A 9 -3.91 15.73 3.20
N LEU A 10 -3.61 16.19 4.41
CA LEU A 10 -4.26 15.75 5.64
C LEU A 10 -5.74 16.19 5.67
N VAL A 11 -6.05 17.43 5.33
CA VAL A 11 -7.41 17.97 5.30
C VAL A 11 -8.25 17.30 4.21
N CYS A 12 -7.72 17.14 3.01
CA CYS A 12 -8.38 16.38 1.95
C CYS A 12 -8.62 14.92 2.36
N GLY A 13 -7.66 14.31 3.07
CA GLY A 13 -7.78 12.95 3.58
C GLY A 13 -8.90 12.75 4.60
N LEU A 14 -9.32 13.80 5.31
CA LEU A 14 -10.39 13.73 6.31
C LEU A 14 -11.79 13.87 5.70
N THR A 15 -11.91 14.42 4.49
CA THR A 15 -13.20 14.74 3.87
C THR A 15 -13.78 13.62 3.01
N PHE A 16 -12.98 12.66 2.58
CA PHE A 16 -13.48 11.51 1.82
C PHE A 16 -14.00 10.43 2.77
N ALA A 17 -15.25 10.04 2.57
CA ALA A 17 -15.83 8.89 3.27
C ALA A 17 -15.02 7.64 2.94
N SER A 18 -14.32 7.10 3.92
CA SER A 18 -13.61 5.86 3.79
C SER A 18 -14.62 4.71 3.85
N GLN A 19 -14.74 3.96 2.76
CA GLN A 19 -15.45 2.70 2.81
C GLN A 19 -14.55 1.67 3.50
N ALA A 20 -15.12 0.95 4.46
CA ALA A 20 -14.43 -0.16 5.09
C ALA A 20 -14.26 -1.31 4.06
N GLN A 21 -13.17 -2.04 4.21
CA GLN A 21 -12.99 -3.30 3.52
C GLN A 21 -14.12 -4.26 3.92
N GLU A 22 -14.56 -5.10 2.98
CA GLU A 22 -15.51 -6.17 3.21
C GLU A 22 -14.83 -7.54 3.05
N LYS A 23 -15.30 -8.50 3.83
CA LYS A 23 -14.86 -9.88 3.71
C LYS A 23 -15.21 -10.44 2.34
N GLY A 24 -14.23 -11.03 1.69
CA GLY A 24 -14.38 -11.60 0.36
C GLY A 24 -14.02 -10.66 -0.77
N ASP A 25 -13.65 -9.41 -0.47
CA ASP A 25 -13.20 -8.47 -1.48
C ASP A 25 -11.85 -8.88 -2.07
N TRP A 26 -11.74 -8.77 -3.36
CA TRP A 26 -10.49 -8.89 -4.09
C TRP A 26 -9.93 -7.52 -4.42
N TYR A 27 -8.62 -7.41 -4.27
CA TYR A 27 -7.86 -6.19 -4.57
C TYR A 27 -6.83 -6.51 -5.64
N ILE A 28 -6.87 -5.78 -6.74
CA ILE A 28 -5.85 -5.84 -7.78
C ILE A 28 -5.29 -4.44 -7.93
N GLY A 29 -4.01 -4.27 -7.68
CA GLY A 29 -3.37 -2.97 -7.68
C GLY A 29 -2.04 -2.95 -8.41
N THR A 30 -1.54 -1.76 -8.55
CA THR A 30 -0.24 -1.47 -9.16
C THR A 30 0.91 -1.60 -8.16
N GLY A 31 0.60 -1.89 -6.89
CA GLY A 31 1.57 -1.72 -5.82
C GLY A 31 1.89 -0.24 -5.60
N ASP A 32 3.07 0.02 -5.09
CA ASP A 32 3.52 1.36 -4.82
C ASP A 32 4.12 1.99 -6.08
N ILE A 33 3.35 2.81 -6.79
CA ILE A 33 3.79 3.46 -8.02
C ILE A 33 4.74 4.62 -7.75
N ALA A 34 4.46 5.38 -6.71
CA ALA A 34 5.19 6.60 -6.42
C ALA A 34 5.89 6.48 -5.06
N ASN A 35 7.18 6.42 -5.10
CA ASN A 35 8.01 6.81 -3.98
C ASN A 35 8.21 8.32 -4.03
N VAL A 36 8.47 8.97 -2.88
CA VAL A 36 8.68 10.43 -2.78
C VAL A 36 9.78 10.96 -3.73
N ALA A 37 10.69 10.12 -4.16
CA ALA A 37 11.57 10.38 -5.29
C ALA A 37 10.81 10.12 -6.60
N TRP A 38 10.16 11.12 -7.14
CA TRP A 38 9.39 11.10 -8.40
C TRP A 38 10.16 10.58 -9.64
N THR A 39 11.42 10.22 -9.48
CA THR A 39 12.32 9.76 -10.53
C THR A 39 12.36 8.23 -10.70
N GLU A 40 11.83 7.47 -9.74
CA GLU A 40 11.86 6.01 -9.76
C GLU A 40 10.45 5.42 -9.61
N TRP A 41 9.72 5.43 -10.70
CA TRP A 41 8.40 4.81 -10.75
C TRP A 41 8.55 3.33 -11.10
N SER A 42 8.20 2.46 -10.18
CA SER A 42 8.12 1.03 -10.43
C SER A 42 6.70 0.54 -10.21
N ILE A 43 6.24 -0.33 -11.09
CA ILE A 43 4.95 -1.01 -10.94
C ILE A 43 5.22 -2.41 -10.41
N ALA A 44 4.67 -2.70 -9.23
CA ALA A 44 4.69 -4.04 -8.66
C ALA A 44 3.24 -4.56 -8.59
N PRO A 45 2.77 -5.32 -9.58
CA PRO A 45 1.42 -5.86 -9.57
C PRO A 45 1.11 -6.53 -8.25
N THR A 46 0.00 -6.12 -7.63
CA THR A 46 -0.41 -6.57 -6.31
C THR A 46 -1.78 -7.19 -6.38
N VAL A 47 -1.94 -8.33 -5.74
CA VAL A 47 -3.22 -8.99 -5.53
C VAL A 47 -3.45 -9.18 -4.05
N GLY A 48 -4.64 -8.83 -3.56
CA GLY A 48 -5.02 -9.01 -2.18
C GLY A 48 -6.42 -9.60 -2.05
N TYR A 49 -6.67 -10.23 -0.91
CA TYR A 49 -7.95 -10.82 -0.57
C TYR A 49 -8.33 -10.49 0.88
N GLY A 50 -9.55 -9.99 1.07
CA GLY A 50 -10.13 -9.72 2.38
C GLY A 50 -10.60 -11.00 3.06
N VAL A 51 -9.87 -11.45 4.06
CA VAL A 51 -10.22 -12.66 4.83
C VAL A 51 -11.25 -12.35 5.93
N SER A 52 -11.30 -11.11 6.36
CA SER A 52 -12.33 -10.58 7.26
C SER A 52 -12.61 -9.11 6.91
N ASP A 53 -13.56 -8.48 7.60
CA ASP A 53 -13.89 -7.07 7.40
C ASP A 53 -12.75 -6.13 7.80
N GLU A 54 -11.79 -6.61 8.60
CA GLU A 54 -10.65 -5.82 9.04
C GLU A 54 -9.30 -6.32 8.50
N LEU A 55 -9.21 -7.56 8.00
CA LEU A 55 -7.93 -8.17 7.66
C LEU A 55 -7.86 -8.58 6.19
N MET A 56 -6.84 -8.10 5.51
CA MET A 56 -6.50 -8.44 4.14
C MET A 56 -5.09 -9.03 4.06
N PHE A 57 -4.95 -10.10 3.30
CA PHE A 57 -3.65 -10.60 2.87
C PHE A 57 -3.43 -10.34 1.40
N GLY A 58 -2.21 -10.05 1.02
CA GLY A 58 -1.86 -9.81 -0.37
C GLY A 58 -0.44 -10.21 -0.69
N CYS A 59 -0.17 -10.28 -1.97
CA CYS A 59 1.16 -10.45 -2.51
C CYS A 59 1.38 -9.50 -3.68
N SER A 60 2.62 -9.06 -3.84
CA SER A 60 3.06 -8.29 -4.98
C SER A 60 4.29 -8.93 -5.60
N VAL A 61 4.44 -8.73 -6.89
CA VAL A 61 5.58 -9.22 -7.65
C VAL A 61 6.35 -8.01 -8.14
N SER A 62 7.63 -7.94 -7.85
CA SER A 62 8.50 -6.88 -8.31
C SER A 62 9.78 -7.45 -8.93
N GLN A 63 10.30 -6.74 -9.89
CA GLN A 63 11.58 -7.04 -10.51
C GLN A 63 12.34 -5.71 -10.66
N ALA A 64 13.47 -5.61 -10.00
CA ALA A 64 14.23 -4.36 -9.98
C ALA A 64 14.93 -4.09 -11.31
N ASP A 65 15.33 -5.14 -12.04
CA ASP A 65 15.96 -5.08 -13.36
C ASP A 65 15.77 -6.43 -14.08
N GLU A 66 15.89 -6.46 -15.41
CA GLU A 66 15.79 -7.68 -16.21
C GLU A 66 16.83 -8.74 -15.83
N THR A 67 17.92 -8.34 -15.19
CA THR A 67 19.00 -9.22 -14.74
C THR A 67 18.84 -9.73 -13.30
N VAL A 68 17.83 -9.26 -12.57
CA VAL A 68 17.57 -9.59 -11.16
C VAL A 68 16.41 -10.57 -11.07
N ASP A 69 16.51 -11.52 -10.15
CA ASP A 69 15.45 -12.49 -9.88
C ASP A 69 14.15 -11.80 -9.44
N LEU A 70 13.05 -12.41 -9.81
CA LEU A 70 11.72 -11.96 -9.45
C LEU A 70 11.55 -12.00 -7.92
N SER A 71 11.17 -10.89 -7.31
CA SER A 71 10.88 -10.79 -5.89
C SER A 71 9.37 -10.85 -5.65
N ILE A 72 8.96 -11.71 -4.73
CA ILE A 72 7.57 -11.84 -4.31
C ILE A 72 7.48 -11.29 -2.89
N ASN A 73 6.71 -10.22 -2.72
CA ASN A 73 6.46 -9.61 -1.42
C ASN A 73 5.09 -10.06 -0.90
N ILE A 74 5.06 -10.52 0.33
CA ILE A 74 3.83 -10.90 1.03
C ILE A 74 3.51 -9.83 2.05
N HIS A 75 2.25 -9.40 2.10
CA HIS A 75 1.84 -8.39 3.05
C HIS A 75 0.47 -8.67 3.66
N ALA A 76 0.26 -8.11 4.84
CA ALA A 76 -1.02 -8.06 5.53
C ALA A 76 -1.39 -6.61 5.82
N ARG A 77 -2.68 -6.32 5.76
CA ARG A 77 -3.24 -5.02 6.15
C ARG A 77 -4.37 -5.25 7.15
N TYR A 78 -4.32 -4.53 8.25
CA TYR A 78 -5.40 -4.47 9.23
C TYR A 78 -6.10 -3.13 9.13
N PHE A 79 -7.38 -3.14 8.80
CA PHE A 79 -8.18 -1.95 8.55
C PHE A 79 -8.96 -1.53 9.78
N TYR A 80 -8.98 -0.23 10.02
CA TYR A 80 -9.82 0.40 11.03
C TYR A 80 -10.31 1.76 10.53
N LYS A 81 -11.61 1.89 10.31
CA LYS A 81 -12.23 3.15 9.82
C LYS A 81 -11.56 3.72 8.57
N GLY A 82 -11.17 2.87 7.61
CA GLY A 82 -10.51 3.25 6.37
C GLY A 82 -9.01 3.48 6.48
N TYR A 83 -8.47 3.56 7.68
CA TYR A 83 -7.03 3.49 7.91
C TYR A 83 -6.60 2.03 7.94
N PHE A 84 -5.34 1.77 7.65
CA PHE A 84 -4.79 0.44 7.81
C PHE A 84 -3.37 0.48 8.38
N ALA A 85 -3.07 -0.53 9.18
CA ALA A 85 -1.72 -0.91 9.50
C ALA A 85 -1.22 -1.89 8.44
N TYR A 86 0.04 -1.76 8.06
CA TYR A 86 0.69 -2.55 7.02
C TYR A 86 1.86 -3.33 7.61
N LEU A 87 1.94 -4.60 7.28
CA LEU A 87 3.08 -5.46 7.56
C LEU A 87 3.43 -6.22 6.29
N GLY A 88 4.65 -6.10 5.81
CA GLY A 88 5.12 -6.79 4.62
C GLY A 88 6.47 -7.44 4.83
N THR A 89 6.78 -8.41 3.98
CA THR A 89 8.07 -9.07 3.93
C THR A 89 8.57 -9.10 2.49
N ASP A 90 9.88 -9.06 2.32
CA ASP A 90 10.50 -9.34 1.02
C ASP A 90 10.66 -10.85 0.87
N GLY A 91 9.78 -11.46 0.09
CA GLY A 91 9.69 -12.90 -0.04
C GLY A 91 9.34 -13.58 1.30
N PHE A 92 10.08 -14.61 1.65
CA PHE A 92 9.98 -15.31 2.94
C PHE A 92 11.05 -14.87 3.95
N ASN A 93 11.73 -13.76 3.67
CA ASN A 93 12.77 -13.25 4.54
C ASN A 93 12.14 -12.44 5.68
N LEU A 94 12.19 -13.00 6.89
CA LEU A 94 11.68 -12.35 8.10
C LEU A 94 12.68 -11.36 8.73
N ASP A 95 13.91 -11.30 8.21
CA ASP A 95 14.94 -10.40 8.72
C ASP A 95 14.75 -8.95 8.22
N ALA A 96 14.00 -8.78 7.13
CA ALA A 96 13.67 -7.48 6.56
C ALA A 96 12.16 -7.31 6.49
N LEU A 97 11.58 -6.72 7.52
CA LEU A 97 10.16 -6.41 7.60
C LEU A 97 9.89 -4.98 7.18
N SER A 98 8.78 -4.80 6.48
CA SER A 98 8.22 -3.47 6.18
C SER A 98 6.99 -3.26 7.05
N ILE A 99 7.03 -2.22 7.87
CA ILE A 99 5.94 -1.85 8.77
C ILE A 99 5.43 -0.49 8.36
N GLY A 100 4.13 -0.32 8.30
CA GLY A 100 3.58 0.95 7.87
C GLY A 100 2.16 1.20 8.30
N ALA A 101 1.68 2.35 7.90
CA ALA A 101 0.29 2.74 8.06
C ALA A 101 -0.15 3.60 6.86
N GLY A 102 -1.41 3.51 6.52
CA GLY A 102 -1.97 4.26 5.43
C GLY A 102 -3.47 4.42 5.53
N LYS A 103 -4.04 4.97 4.47
CA LYS A 103 -5.48 5.10 4.33
C LYS A 103 -5.90 4.72 2.92
N MET A 104 -6.93 3.91 2.81
CA MET A 104 -7.53 3.58 1.52
C MET A 104 -8.68 4.53 1.22
N PHE A 105 -8.64 5.15 0.06
CA PHE A 105 -9.71 5.99 -0.46
C PHE A 105 -10.33 5.31 -1.66
N THR A 106 -11.63 5.12 -1.63
CA THR A 106 -12.39 4.70 -2.81
C THR A 106 -12.82 5.96 -3.58
N ILE A 107 -12.33 6.11 -4.81
CA ILE A 107 -12.60 7.29 -5.63
C ILE A 107 -13.94 7.14 -6.33
N LYS A 108 -14.17 5.99 -6.94
CA LYS A 108 -15.40 5.69 -7.69
C LYS A 108 -15.59 4.20 -7.77
N ASP A 109 -16.76 3.73 -7.32
CA ASP A 109 -17.18 2.34 -7.36
C ASP A 109 -16.08 1.36 -6.88
N ASN A 110 -15.23 0.94 -7.79
CA ASN A 110 -14.23 -0.10 -7.57
C ASN A 110 -12.78 0.41 -7.57
N ILE A 111 -12.57 1.71 -7.81
CA ILE A 111 -11.21 2.29 -7.89
C ILE A 111 -10.81 2.84 -6.54
N TYR A 112 -9.63 2.43 -6.06
CA TYR A 112 -9.06 2.95 -4.82
C TYR A 112 -7.67 3.56 -5.01
N ILE A 113 -7.32 4.47 -4.09
CA ILE A 113 -5.97 5.00 -3.89
C ILE A 113 -5.58 4.73 -2.45
N ASP A 114 -4.36 4.27 -2.22
CA ASP A 114 -3.84 3.97 -0.89
C ASP A 114 -2.48 4.62 -0.62
N PRO A 115 -2.46 5.90 -0.23
CA PRO A 115 -1.25 6.48 0.33
C PRO A 115 -0.89 5.79 1.64
N LYS A 116 0.39 5.44 1.78
CA LYS A 116 0.91 4.83 3.00
C LYS A 116 2.34 5.27 3.30
N LEU A 117 2.67 5.31 4.58
CA LEU A 117 4.00 5.50 5.09
C LEU A 117 4.54 4.14 5.53
N VAL A 118 5.67 3.74 4.99
CA VAL A 118 6.29 2.43 5.25
C VAL A 118 7.71 2.61 5.75
N TYR A 119 8.01 1.95 6.85
CA TYR A 119 9.37 1.80 7.38
C TYR A 119 9.89 0.40 7.06
N ASN A 120 11.03 0.34 6.41
CA ASN A 120 11.74 -0.91 6.13
C ASN A 120 12.81 -1.13 7.19
N THR A 121 12.70 -2.23 7.95
CA THR A 121 13.63 -2.54 9.04
C THR A 121 14.99 -3.02 8.55
N GLY A 122 15.07 -3.60 7.36
CA GLY A 122 16.32 -4.08 6.78
C GLY A 122 17.19 -2.96 6.23
N GLU A 123 16.56 -1.95 5.62
CA GLU A 123 17.26 -0.80 5.03
C GLU A 123 17.26 0.42 5.96
N GLU A 124 16.53 0.36 7.06
CA GLU A 124 16.32 1.48 8.00
C GLU A 124 15.81 2.76 7.31
N THR A 125 14.94 2.59 6.30
CA THR A 125 14.40 3.68 5.49
C THR A 125 12.91 3.85 5.72
N THR A 126 12.45 5.11 5.65
CA THR A 126 11.04 5.46 5.69
C THR A 126 10.62 6.04 4.35
N ASN A 127 9.60 5.44 3.73
CA ASN A 127 9.11 5.84 2.42
C ASN A 127 7.62 6.18 2.49
N LEU A 128 7.24 7.28 1.84
CA LEU A 128 5.85 7.58 1.55
C LEU A 128 5.53 7.05 0.15
N THR A 129 4.58 6.15 0.06
CA THR A 129 4.21 5.50 -1.19
C THR A 129 2.74 5.74 -1.52
N LEU A 130 2.41 5.64 -2.78
CA LEU A 130 1.06 5.78 -3.31
C LEU A 130 0.73 4.60 -4.22
N GLY A 131 -0.30 3.86 -3.87
CA GLY A 131 -0.83 2.78 -4.68
C GLY A 131 -2.16 3.13 -5.33
N PHE A 132 -2.48 2.44 -6.42
CA PHE A 132 -3.77 2.49 -7.11
C PHE A 132 -4.25 1.08 -7.36
N GLY A 133 -5.55 0.88 -7.38
CA GLY A 133 -6.08 -0.42 -7.73
C GLY A 133 -7.58 -0.46 -7.89
N LEU A 134 -8.04 -1.69 -8.13
CA LEU A 134 -9.44 -2.05 -8.26
C LEU A 134 -9.81 -2.99 -7.12
N ARG A 135 -11.02 -2.83 -6.61
CA ARG A 135 -11.65 -3.69 -5.61
C ARG A 135 -12.92 -4.31 -6.19
N PHE A 136 -13.10 -5.60 -6.03
CA PHE A 136 -14.29 -6.32 -6.49
C PHE A 136 -15.00 -7.00 -5.34
#